data_fd0fcb4d142cf82741cbfda086435072
#
_entry.id   fd0fcb4d142cf82741cbfda086435072
#
_cell.length_a   1.000
_cell.length_b   1.000
_cell.length_c   1.000
_cell.angle_alpha   90.00
_cell.angle_beta   90.00
_cell.angle_gamma   90.00
#
_symmetry.space_group_name_H-M   'P 1'
#
loop_
_entity.id
_entity.type
_entity.pdbx_description
1 polymer ?
#
loop_
_entity_poly.entity_id
_entity_poly.type
_entity_poly.pdbx_seq_one_letter_code
_entity_poly.pdbx_strand_id
1 'polypeptide(L)'
;FYTNWGHTHESFEEPIVVQHIWGALQWLASGRPQDYTKKLRSELPPEENRFTKTILDRNLDEPTELAVTDGGKIFFGERKGKLKMYDPKKGKTKVVADLDVFSKFEYGLMGVNIDPDYNKNHWLYLFYSPQTGKADTAQHLSRFTYDDVKDTLIMSSEKVLLRVPVKRDGCCHTG
;
A
#
# COMPACT_ATOMS: atom_id res chain seq x y z
N PHE A 1 3.42 -1.75 26.95
CA PHE A 1 1.99 -1.49 26.71
C PHE A 1 1.84 -0.69 25.42
N TYR A 2 0.99 -1.13 24.55
CA TYR A 2 0.66 -0.44 23.31
C TYR A 2 -0.87 -0.31 23.18
N THR A 3 -1.33 0.85 22.74
CA THR A 3 -2.72 1.08 22.38
C THR A 3 -2.78 1.92 21.12
N ASN A 4 -3.71 1.61 20.23
CA ASN A 4 -4.03 2.37 19.04
C ASN A 4 -5.35 3.15 19.16
N TRP A 5 -5.91 3.23 20.38
CA TRP A 5 -7.09 4.03 20.65
C TRP A 5 -6.73 5.50 20.78
N GLY A 6 -7.59 6.36 20.27
CA GLY A 6 -7.44 7.80 20.37
C GLY A 6 -6.78 8.43 19.15
N HIS A 7 -7.59 8.79 18.18
CA HIS A 7 -7.16 9.57 17.01
C HIS A 7 -7.55 11.04 17.13
N THR A 8 -8.68 11.30 17.74
CA THR A 8 -9.19 12.65 17.96
C THR A 8 -9.25 12.99 19.46
N HIS A 9 -9.38 14.26 19.77
CA HIS A 9 -9.48 14.72 21.17
C HIS A 9 -10.67 14.06 21.90
N GLU A 10 -11.80 13.95 21.23
CA GLU A 10 -13.02 13.36 21.75
C GLU A 10 -12.83 11.87 22.11
N SER A 11 -11.98 11.15 21.41
CA SER A 11 -11.68 9.76 21.73
C SER A 11 -11.11 9.58 23.13
N PHE A 12 -10.39 10.58 23.66
CA PHE A 12 -9.82 10.55 25.01
C PHE A 12 -10.82 10.94 26.09
N GLU A 13 -12.01 11.41 25.73
CA GLU A 13 -13.12 11.68 26.65
C GLU A 13 -14.02 10.45 26.87
N GLU A 14 -13.89 9.43 26.00
CA GLU A 14 -14.63 8.19 26.13
C GLU A 14 -14.23 7.40 27.38
N PRO A 15 -15.19 7.05 28.29
CA PRO A 15 -14.88 6.41 29.57
C PRO A 15 -14.06 5.10 29.40
N ILE A 16 -14.33 4.33 28.35
CA ILE A 16 -13.63 3.07 28.10
C ILE A 16 -12.16 3.31 27.72
N VAL A 17 -11.86 4.35 26.97
CA VAL A 17 -10.49 4.74 26.60
C VAL A 17 -9.72 5.24 27.82
N VAL A 18 -10.36 6.06 28.64
CA VAL A 18 -9.78 6.56 29.90
C VAL A 18 -9.49 5.42 30.85
N GLN A 19 -10.43 4.49 31.05
CA GLN A 19 -10.23 3.29 31.88
C GLN A 19 -9.09 2.41 31.37
N HIS A 20 -8.99 2.22 30.05
CA HIS A 20 -7.92 1.44 29.43
C HIS A 20 -6.54 2.06 29.70
N ILE A 21 -6.41 3.38 29.49
CA ILE A 21 -5.17 4.12 29.76
C ILE A 21 -4.83 4.07 31.25
N TRP A 22 -5.83 4.28 32.13
CA TRP A 22 -5.65 4.22 33.57
C TRP A 22 -5.20 2.83 34.04
N GLY A 23 -5.82 1.78 33.54
CA GLY A 23 -5.42 0.39 33.80
C GLY A 23 -3.97 0.12 33.38
N ALA A 24 -3.55 0.67 32.23
CA ALA A 24 -2.18 0.57 31.77
C ALA A 24 -1.20 1.27 32.70
N LEU A 25 -1.52 2.49 33.15
CA LEU A 25 -0.68 3.24 34.08
C LEU A 25 -0.55 2.52 35.42
N GLN A 26 -1.67 1.97 35.96
CA GLN A 26 -1.65 1.17 37.18
C GLN A 26 -0.79 -0.09 37.04
N TRP A 27 -0.90 -0.78 35.87
CA TRP A 27 -0.09 -1.95 35.58
C TRP A 27 1.40 -1.61 35.49
N LEU A 28 1.78 -0.52 34.83
CA LEU A 28 3.17 -0.04 34.77
C LEU A 28 3.68 0.35 36.17
N ALA A 29 2.85 1.06 36.95
CA ALA A 29 3.19 1.47 38.30
C ALA A 29 3.29 0.29 39.30
N SER A 30 2.72 -0.86 38.98
CA SER A 30 2.80 -2.04 39.85
C SER A 30 4.20 -2.64 40.02
N GLY A 31 5.19 -2.11 39.31
CA GLY A 31 6.57 -2.54 39.39
C GLY A 31 6.83 -3.97 38.96
N ARG A 32 5.90 -4.59 38.23
CA ARG A 32 6.13 -5.96 37.70
C ARG A 32 7.27 -5.92 36.72
N PRO A 33 8.38 -6.63 36.98
CA PRO A 33 9.51 -6.62 36.06
C PRO A 33 9.05 -7.21 34.72
N GLN A 34 9.17 -6.42 33.66
CA GLN A 34 9.09 -6.93 32.30
C GLN A 34 10.45 -7.48 31.92
N ASP A 35 10.51 -8.76 31.67
CA ASP A 35 11.71 -9.37 31.13
C ASP A 35 11.82 -9.09 29.63
N TYR A 36 12.43 -7.95 29.30
CA TYR A 36 12.74 -7.59 27.92
C TYR A 36 13.94 -8.36 27.35
N THR A 37 14.57 -9.20 28.17
CA THR A 37 15.78 -9.95 27.74
C THR A 37 15.44 -11.15 26.86
N LYS A 38 14.19 -11.59 26.86
CA LYS A 38 13.70 -12.71 26.05
C LYS A 38 13.27 -12.36 24.63
N LYS A 39 13.61 -11.17 24.11
CA LYS A 39 13.44 -10.92 22.68
C LYS A 39 14.30 -11.92 21.92
N LEU A 40 13.64 -12.76 21.13
CA LEU A 40 14.35 -13.63 20.20
C LEU A 40 15.24 -12.75 19.32
N ARG A 41 16.48 -13.17 19.07
CA ARG A 41 17.42 -12.42 18.19
C ARG A 41 16.81 -12.12 16.82
N SER A 42 15.86 -12.95 16.37
CA SER A 42 15.07 -12.77 15.15
C SER A 42 14.10 -11.56 15.20
N GLU A 43 13.80 -11.02 16.39
CA GLU A 43 12.90 -9.85 16.56
C GLU A 43 13.66 -8.53 16.59
N LEU A 44 14.98 -8.57 16.64
CA LEU A 44 15.79 -7.37 16.54
C LEU A 44 15.97 -6.98 15.07
N PRO A 45 15.75 -5.71 14.74
CA PRO A 45 16.06 -5.25 13.38
C PRO A 45 17.54 -5.52 13.11
N PRO A 46 17.89 -5.98 11.90
CA PRO A 46 19.28 -6.19 11.54
C PRO A 46 20.08 -4.87 11.66
N GLU A 47 21.36 -4.98 11.95
CA GLU A 47 22.25 -3.82 11.99
C GLU A 47 22.32 -3.13 10.62
N GLU A 48 22.29 -1.80 10.59
CA GLU A 48 22.27 -1.02 9.34
C GLU A 48 23.46 -1.31 8.42
N ASN A 49 24.61 -1.68 8.96
CA ASN A 49 25.80 -2.04 8.18
C ASN A 49 25.69 -3.36 7.41
N ARG A 50 24.61 -4.12 7.61
CA ARG A 50 24.33 -5.38 6.90
C ARG A 50 23.59 -5.17 5.58
N PHE A 51 23.21 -3.93 5.28
CA PHE A 51 22.45 -3.58 4.09
C PHE A 51 23.15 -2.50 3.29
N THR A 52 23.04 -2.61 1.97
CA THR A 52 23.42 -1.54 1.07
C THR A 52 22.16 -0.88 0.52
N LYS A 53 22.01 0.41 0.76
CA LYS A 53 20.88 1.20 0.23
C LYS A 53 21.19 1.63 -1.20
N THR A 54 20.42 1.15 -2.15
CA THR A 54 20.48 1.57 -3.55
C THR A 54 19.24 2.38 -3.91
N ILE A 55 19.42 3.57 -4.43
CA ILE A 55 18.31 4.43 -4.88
C ILE A 55 18.12 4.16 -6.37
N LEU A 56 16.94 3.62 -6.74
CA LEU A 56 16.60 3.26 -8.10
C LEU A 56 15.96 4.43 -8.87
N ASP A 57 15.11 5.20 -8.20
CA ASP A 57 14.46 6.40 -8.75
C ASP A 57 14.25 7.44 -7.65
N ARG A 58 14.30 8.73 -8.01
CA ARG A 58 14.06 9.86 -7.09
C ARG A 58 12.86 10.70 -7.51
N ASN A 59 12.29 10.45 -8.71
CA ASN A 59 11.24 11.27 -9.31
C ASN A 59 9.88 10.58 -9.20
N LEU A 60 9.43 10.37 -7.96
CA LEU A 60 8.15 9.73 -7.66
C LEU A 60 7.15 10.78 -7.15
N ASP A 61 5.89 10.67 -7.59
CA ASP A 61 4.79 11.51 -7.13
C ASP A 61 3.77 10.67 -6.33
N GLU A 62 3.84 10.75 -5.01
CA GLU A 62 2.98 10.03 -4.09
C GLU A 62 2.95 8.51 -4.35
N PRO A 63 4.10 7.80 -4.28
CA PRO A 63 4.13 6.36 -4.50
C PRO A 63 3.36 5.61 -3.40
N THR A 64 2.60 4.57 -3.79
CA THR A 64 1.71 3.84 -2.88
C THR A 64 2.17 2.42 -2.58
N GLU A 65 2.35 1.60 -3.60
CA GLU A 65 2.68 0.17 -3.46
C GLU A 65 3.62 -0.25 -4.58
N LEU A 66 4.38 -1.32 -4.35
CA LEU A 66 5.25 -1.92 -5.37
C LEU A 66 5.17 -3.45 -5.36
N ALA A 67 5.46 -4.04 -6.53
CA ALA A 67 5.60 -5.47 -6.70
C ALA A 67 6.82 -5.80 -7.57
N VAL A 68 7.54 -6.85 -7.23
CA VAL A 68 8.78 -7.23 -7.90
C VAL A 68 8.60 -8.58 -8.60
N THR A 69 8.91 -8.65 -9.90
CA THR A 69 8.90 -9.89 -10.66
C THR A 69 10.15 -10.72 -10.38
N ASP A 70 10.11 -12.03 -10.69
CA ASP A 70 11.30 -12.91 -10.61
C ASP A 70 12.45 -12.39 -11.48
N GLY A 71 12.14 -11.73 -12.58
CA GLY A 71 13.12 -11.10 -13.47
C GLY A 71 13.69 -9.76 -12.96
N GLY A 72 13.24 -9.31 -11.78
CA GLY A 72 13.70 -8.09 -11.13
C GLY A 72 13.06 -6.80 -11.64
N LYS A 73 12.09 -6.84 -12.58
CA LYS A 73 11.27 -5.68 -12.91
C LYS A 73 10.45 -5.28 -11.68
N ILE A 74 10.36 -4.00 -11.40
CA ILE A 74 9.61 -3.46 -10.27
C ILE A 74 8.45 -2.63 -10.80
N PHE A 75 7.22 -3.09 -10.59
CA PHE A 75 6.02 -2.31 -10.86
C PHE A 75 5.65 -1.53 -9.61
N PHE A 76 5.25 -0.27 -9.75
CA PHE A 76 4.80 0.53 -8.64
C PHE A 76 3.77 1.57 -9.06
N GLY A 77 2.81 1.83 -8.17
CA GLY A 77 1.75 2.80 -8.35
C GLY A 77 2.12 4.17 -7.83
N GLU A 78 1.71 5.21 -8.53
CA GLU A 78 1.58 6.56 -7.99
C GLU A 78 0.10 6.86 -7.77
N ARG A 79 -0.25 7.41 -6.62
CA ARG A 79 -1.64 7.59 -6.18
C ARG A 79 -2.55 8.23 -7.21
N LYS A 80 -2.02 9.17 -8.01
CA LYS A 80 -2.77 9.89 -9.06
C LYS A 80 -3.01 9.10 -10.34
N GLY A 81 -2.72 7.77 -10.34
CA GLY A 81 -3.10 6.85 -11.40
C GLY A 81 -1.97 6.33 -12.27
N LYS A 82 -0.75 6.86 -12.16
CA LYS A 82 0.35 6.35 -12.96
C LYS A 82 0.85 5.03 -12.42
N LEU A 83 0.84 4.00 -13.27
CA LEU A 83 1.59 2.78 -13.04
C LEU A 83 2.94 2.91 -13.73
N LYS A 84 4.01 2.75 -12.97
CA LYS A 84 5.39 2.80 -13.45
C LYS A 84 6.06 1.44 -13.33
N MET A 85 7.06 1.21 -14.16
CA MET A 85 7.91 0.02 -14.12
C MET A 85 9.37 0.44 -14.20
N TYR A 86 10.17 -0.01 -13.22
CA TYR A 86 11.63 0.08 -13.27
C TYR A 86 12.19 -1.20 -13.89
N ASP A 87 13.01 -1.05 -14.94
CA ASP A 87 13.72 -2.14 -15.60
C ASP A 87 15.17 -2.18 -15.08
N PRO A 88 15.58 -3.19 -14.31
CA PRO A 88 16.93 -3.28 -13.76
C PRO A 88 18.00 -3.47 -14.84
N LYS A 89 17.64 -4.04 -16.00
CA LYS A 89 18.57 -4.23 -17.12
C LYS A 89 18.87 -2.92 -17.83
N LYS A 90 17.90 -1.99 -17.85
CA LYS A 90 18.05 -0.67 -18.48
C LYS A 90 18.44 0.42 -17.46
N GLY A 91 18.28 0.14 -16.14
CA GLY A 91 18.47 1.11 -15.08
C GLY A 91 17.54 2.32 -15.19
N LYS A 92 16.31 2.14 -15.68
CA LYS A 92 15.37 3.22 -15.98
C LYS A 92 13.96 2.88 -15.59
N THR A 93 13.23 3.91 -15.17
CA THR A 93 11.79 3.88 -14.94
C THR A 93 11.02 4.38 -16.15
N LYS A 94 9.88 3.76 -16.43
CA LYS A 94 8.95 4.14 -17.49
C LYS A 94 7.52 4.14 -16.94
N VAL A 95 6.69 5.08 -17.36
CA VAL A 95 5.23 5.01 -17.19
C VAL A 95 4.70 3.95 -18.15
N VAL A 96 3.99 2.96 -17.63
CA VAL A 96 3.45 1.84 -18.40
C VAL A 96 1.92 1.87 -18.51
N ALA A 97 1.27 2.67 -17.67
CA ALA A 97 -0.14 3.03 -17.78
C ALA A 97 -0.41 4.35 -17.04
N ASP A 98 -1.48 5.01 -17.43
CA ASP A 98 -2.04 6.18 -16.72
C ASP A 98 -3.56 5.93 -16.60
N LEU A 99 -3.98 5.56 -15.39
CA LEU A 99 -5.36 5.22 -15.08
C LEU A 99 -6.11 6.50 -14.72
N ASP A 100 -7.31 6.68 -15.26
CA ASP A 100 -8.20 7.75 -14.84
C ASP A 100 -8.81 7.42 -13.47
N VAL A 101 -8.28 8.03 -12.42
CA VAL A 101 -8.62 7.73 -11.02
C VAL A 101 -9.18 8.94 -10.30
N PHE A 102 -10.13 8.68 -9.41
CA PHE A 102 -10.53 9.64 -8.39
C PHE A 102 -9.42 9.69 -7.33
N SER A 103 -8.65 10.78 -7.29
CA SER A 103 -7.46 10.91 -6.46
C SER A 103 -7.58 12.00 -5.38
N LYS A 104 -8.80 12.36 -4.95
CA LYS A 104 -8.99 13.22 -3.78
C LYS A 104 -8.77 12.42 -2.51
N PHE A 105 -8.32 13.10 -1.44
CA PHE A 105 -8.03 12.51 -0.15
C PHE A 105 -7.01 11.35 -0.29
N GLU A 106 -7.35 10.18 0.22
CA GLU A 106 -6.52 8.97 0.17
C GLU A 106 -6.88 8.04 -1.00
N TYR A 107 -7.84 8.43 -1.86
CA TYR A 107 -8.21 7.64 -3.04
C TYR A 107 -7.16 7.74 -4.15
N GLY A 108 -7.21 6.80 -5.07
CA GLY A 108 -6.34 6.78 -6.24
C GLY A 108 -5.96 5.36 -6.65
N LEU A 109 -4.78 5.19 -7.20
CA LEU A 109 -4.14 3.90 -7.41
C LEU A 109 -3.39 3.54 -6.12
N MET A 110 -3.94 2.57 -5.36
CA MET A 110 -3.51 2.27 -4.00
C MET A 110 -2.72 0.96 -3.90
N GLY A 111 -2.98 -0.01 -4.79
CA GLY A 111 -2.33 -1.29 -4.74
C GLY A 111 -1.86 -1.77 -6.09
N VAL A 112 -0.71 -2.44 -6.11
CA VAL A 112 -0.20 -3.18 -7.26
C VAL A 112 0.36 -4.52 -6.79
N ASN A 113 0.01 -5.59 -7.51
CA ASN A 113 0.61 -6.91 -7.29
C ASN A 113 0.75 -7.65 -8.62
N ILE A 114 1.57 -8.68 -8.62
CA ILE A 114 1.79 -9.56 -9.76
C ILE A 114 1.17 -10.93 -9.49
N ASP A 115 0.75 -11.61 -10.57
CA ASP A 115 0.27 -12.97 -10.46
C ASP A 115 1.42 -13.93 -10.10
N PRO A 116 1.19 -14.98 -9.28
CA PRO A 116 2.21 -16.00 -9.01
C PRO A 116 2.74 -16.68 -10.27
N ASP A 117 1.93 -16.77 -11.32
CA ASP A 117 2.32 -17.30 -12.63
C ASP A 117 2.66 -16.20 -13.67
N TYR A 118 3.08 -15.00 -13.20
CA TYR A 118 3.36 -13.84 -14.06
C TYR A 118 4.22 -14.17 -15.28
N ASN A 119 5.22 -14.99 -15.11
CA ASN A 119 6.11 -15.42 -16.22
C ASN A 119 5.39 -16.13 -17.36
N LYS A 120 4.14 -16.61 -17.14
CA LYS A 120 3.32 -17.31 -18.16
C LYS A 120 2.19 -16.43 -18.66
N ASN A 121 1.54 -15.68 -17.76
CA ASN A 121 0.29 -15.00 -18.04
C ASN A 121 0.41 -13.47 -18.13
N HIS A 122 1.49 -12.90 -17.59
CA HIS A 122 1.78 -11.46 -17.54
C HIS A 122 0.68 -10.65 -16.85
N TRP A 123 0.02 -11.23 -15.84
CA TRP A 123 -1.07 -10.56 -15.14
C TRP A 123 -0.57 -9.69 -13.99
N LEU A 124 -1.13 -8.48 -13.94
CA LEU A 124 -1.01 -7.54 -12.83
C LEU A 124 -2.38 -7.32 -12.19
N TYR A 125 -2.39 -7.19 -10.88
CA TYR A 125 -3.56 -6.83 -10.10
C TYR A 125 -3.39 -5.40 -9.60
N LEU A 126 -4.39 -4.56 -9.86
CA LEU A 126 -4.42 -3.19 -9.40
C LEU A 126 -5.63 -2.97 -8.51
N PHE A 127 -5.40 -2.30 -7.37
CA PHE A 127 -6.47 -1.81 -6.51
C PHE A 127 -6.53 -0.29 -6.62
N TYR A 128 -7.64 0.23 -7.11
CA TYR A 128 -7.73 1.64 -7.44
C TYR A 128 -9.17 2.17 -7.39
N SER A 129 -9.33 3.48 -7.35
CA SER A 129 -10.60 4.19 -7.37
C SER A 129 -10.83 4.78 -8.76
N PRO A 130 -11.59 4.13 -9.66
CA PRO A 130 -11.82 4.67 -10.99
C PRO A 130 -12.57 6.01 -10.93
N GLN A 131 -12.27 6.91 -11.86
CA GLN A 131 -12.98 8.18 -12.03
C GLN A 131 -14.35 7.91 -12.67
N THR A 132 -15.29 7.44 -11.87
CA THR A 132 -16.67 7.21 -12.27
C THR A 132 -17.57 8.36 -11.87
N GLY A 133 -18.76 8.45 -12.46
CA GLY A 133 -19.77 9.42 -12.05
C GLY A 133 -20.23 9.20 -10.59
N LYS A 134 -20.94 10.18 -10.03
CA LYS A 134 -21.42 10.16 -8.63
C LYS A 134 -22.26 8.95 -8.23
N ALA A 135 -22.82 8.24 -9.22
CA ALA A 135 -23.68 7.07 -8.97
C ALA A 135 -22.89 5.78 -8.70
N ASP A 136 -21.59 5.75 -9.04
CA ASP A 136 -20.73 4.57 -8.89
C ASP A 136 -19.43 4.95 -8.21
N THR A 137 -19.44 4.91 -6.88
CA THR A 137 -18.30 5.25 -6.05
C THR A 137 -17.69 3.98 -5.44
N ALA A 138 -17.18 3.07 -6.28
CA ALA A 138 -16.52 1.86 -5.80
C ALA A 138 -15.01 1.94 -6.02
N GLN A 139 -14.26 1.24 -5.16
CA GLN A 139 -12.89 0.84 -5.45
C GLN A 139 -12.92 -0.48 -6.23
N HIS A 140 -12.03 -0.64 -7.18
CA HIS A 140 -11.91 -1.83 -7.99
C HIS A 140 -10.62 -2.58 -7.66
N LEU A 141 -10.74 -3.87 -7.44
CA LEU A 141 -9.63 -4.80 -7.63
C LEU A 141 -9.77 -5.37 -9.04
N SER A 142 -8.86 -5.00 -9.92
CA SER A 142 -8.88 -5.41 -11.33
C SER A 142 -7.62 -6.13 -11.71
N ARG A 143 -7.75 -7.13 -12.59
CA ARG A 143 -6.65 -7.79 -13.25
C ARG A 143 -6.46 -7.21 -14.64
N PHE A 144 -5.21 -6.96 -15.01
CA PHE A 144 -4.78 -6.52 -16.34
C PHE A 144 -3.71 -7.45 -16.89
N THR A 145 -3.51 -7.42 -18.20
CA THR A 145 -2.38 -8.07 -18.87
C THR A 145 -1.33 -7.03 -19.22
N TYR A 146 -0.08 -7.33 -18.93
CA TYR A 146 1.07 -6.51 -19.31
C TYR A 146 1.70 -7.03 -20.61
N ASP A 147 2.00 -6.13 -21.54
CA ASP A 147 2.73 -6.42 -22.78
C ASP A 147 4.23 -6.17 -22.55
N ASP A 148 4.99 -7.24 -22.35
CA ASP A 148 6.43 -7.16 -22.10
C ASP A 148 7.25 -6.71 -23.33
N VAL A 149 6.67 -6.79 -24.52
CA VAL A 149 7.35 -6.36 -25.76
C VAL A 149 7.25 -4.86 -25.92
N LYS A 150 6.06 -4.30 -25.65
CA LYS A 150 5.80 -2.86 -25.76
C LYS A 150 6.11 -2.12 -24.46
N ASP A 151 6.38 -2.83 -23.37
CA ASP A 151 6.49 -2.28 -22.01
C ASP A 151 5.27 -1.39 -21.67
N THR A 152 4.05 -1.94 -21.78
CA THR A 152 2.81 -1.22 -21.50
C THR A 152 1.73 -2.13 -20.92
N LEU A 153 0.87 -1.59 -20.08
CA LEU A 153 -0.33 -2.27 -19.60
C LEU A 153 -1.40 -2.25 -20.70
N ILE A 154 -2.01 -3.39 -21.00
CA ILE A 154 -3.11 -3.47 -21.97
C ILE A 154 -4.40 -3.07 -21.25
N MET A 155 -4.78 -1.79 -21.35
CA MET A 155 -5.95 -1.27 -20.64
C MET A 155 -7.25 -2.00 -21.00
N SER A 156 -7.42 -2.39 -22.26
CA SER A 156 -8.61 -3.14 -22.74
C SER A 156 -8.69 -4.57 -22.18
N SER A 157 -7.64 -5.07 -21.52
CA SER A 157 -7.63 -6.39 -20.89
C SER A 157 -8.19 -6.39 -19.47
N GLU A 158 -8.68 -5.26 -19.00
CA GLU A 158 -9.22 -5.15 -17.65
C GLU A 158 -10.29 -6.18 -17.38
N LYS A 159 -10.15 -6.87 -16.25
CA LYS A 159 -11.18 -7.70 -15.65
C LYS A 159 -11.36 -7.27 -14.20
N VAL A 160 -12.46 -6.61 -13.91
CA VAL A 160 -12.83 -6.28 -12.54
C VAL A 160 -13.18 -7.57 -11.79
N LEU A 161 -12.45 -7.85 -10.71
CA LEU A 161 -12.60 -9.04 -9.88
C LEU A 161 -13.47 -8.76 -8.66
N LEU A 162 -13.30 -7.56 -8.08
CA LEU A 162 -14.04 -7.13 -6.90
C LEU A 162 -14.35 -5.64 -7.01
N ARG A 163 -15.55 -5.26 -6.61
CA ARG A 163 -15.98 -3.87 -6.45
C ARG A 163 -16.33 -3.65 -4.99
N VAL A 164 -15.67 -2.71 -4.36
CA VAL A 164 -15.91 -2.32 -2.97
C VAL A 164 -16.61 -0.96 -2.95
N PRO A 165 -17.91 -0.91 -2.64
CA PRO A 165 -18.62 0.35 -2.54
C PRO A 165 -18.01 1.24 -1.45
N VAL A 166 -17.78 2.51 -1.76
CA VAL A 166 -17.21 3.49 -0.82
C VAL A 166 -17.95 4.81 -0.91
N LYS A 167 -17.93 5.57 0.17
CA LYS A 167 -18.40 6.96 0.17
C LYS A 167 -17.23 7.88 -0.14
N ARG A 168 -17.37 8.77 -1.12
CA ARG A 168 -16.34 9.74 -1.53
C ARG A 168 -16.57 11.14 -0.97
N ASP A 169 -17.31 11.26 0.12
CA ASP A 169 -17.70 12.51 0.77
C ASP A 169 -16.82 12.88 1.98
N GLY A 170 -15.91 12.00 2.35
CA GLY A 170 -14.98 12.18 3.48
C GLY A 170 -13.60 11.62 3.19
N CYS A 171 -12.65 11.89 4.07
CA CYS A 171 -11.35 11.28 4.02
C CYS A 171 -11.27 10.06 4.93
N CYS A 172 -10.33 9.27 4.69
CA CYS A 172 -9.49 8.41 5.47
C CYS A 172 -9.93 6.94 5.46
N HIS A 173 -8.93 6.05 5.56
CA HIS A 173 -9.10 4.59 5.60
C HIS A 173 -9.68 3.98 4.31
N THR A 174 -9.12 4.36 3.16
CA THR A 174 -9.63 3.93 1.85
C THR A 174 -8.74 2.90 1.14
N GLY A 175 -7.68 2.46 1.78
CA GLY A 175 -6.75 1.46 1.28
C GLY A 175 -6.84 0.12 1.96
#